data_c5fce0952a2194dc653afc5f6622bc98
#
_entry.id   c5fce0952a2194dc653afc5f6622bc98
#
_cell.length_a   1.000
_cell.length_b   1.000
_cell.length_c   1.000
_cell.angle_alpha   90.00
_cell.angle_beta   90.00
_cell.angle_gamma   90.00
#
_symmetry.space_group_name_H-M   'P 1'
#
loop_
_entity.id
_entity.type
_entity.pdbx_description
1 polymer ?
#
loop_
_entity_poly.entity_id
_entity_poly.type
_entity_poly.pdbx_seq_one_letter_code
_entity_poly.pdbx_strand_id
1 'polypeptide(L)'
;MSAVGLKALDHTVQITHVWINDLNRKLGWDNKSRAYHLLKAVLHALRDWLQVNDSAHLAAQLPELLRGVYYEQWRPAATPVKNRSKADFIARVEASFKADPIETPAKAILTVFELLSEKITGGEIEKVRHALPQELRNLWPEHYVAPGAVG
;
A
#
# COMPACT_ATOMS: atom_id res chain seq x y z
N MET A 1 -18.42 29.28 -9.61
CA MET A 1 -17.53 28.12 -9.57
C MET A 1 -18.35 26.84 -9.39
N SER A 2 -18.10 25.87 -10.23
CA SER A 2 -18.84 24.62 -10.14
C SER A 2 -18.44 23.83 -8.89
N ALA A 3 -19.41 23.50 -8.05
CA ALA A 3 -19.19 22.71 -6.87
C ALA A 3 -19.00 21.21 -7.19
N VAL A 4 -19.41 20.75 -8.38
CA VAL A 4 -19.42 19.33 -8.73
C VAL A 4 -18.00 18.76 -8.84
N GLY A 5 -17.15 19.41 -9.65
CA GLY A 5 -15.76 18.97 -9.79
C GLY A 5 -14.96 19.09 -8.49
N LEU A 6 -15.23 20.13 -7.72
CA LEU A 6 -14.57 20.35 -6.44
C LEU A 6 -14.98 19.31 -5.40
N LYS A 7 -16.24 18.88 -5.39
CA LYS A 7 -16.70 17.82 -4.49
C LYS A 7 -15.97 16.50 -4.71
N ALA A 8 -15.77 16.13 -5.98
CA ALA A 8 -15.05 14.90 -6.31
C ALA A 8 -13.59 14.96 -5.84
N LEU A 9 -12.94 16.10 -6.05
CA LEU A 9 -11.57 16.33 -5.59
C LEU A 9 -11.49 16.35 -4.06
N ASP A 10 -12.43 17.06 -3.41
CA ASP A 10 -12.48 17.11 -1.96
C ASP A 10 -12.70 15.73 -1.36
N HIS A 11 -13.55 14.93 -1.99
CA HIS A 11 -13.86 13.58 -1.52
C HIS A 11 -12.61 12.69 -1.53
N THR A 12 -11.87 12.66 -2.64
CA THR A 12 -10.67 11.82 -2.72
C THR A 12 -9.59 12.31 -1.78
N VAL A 13 -9.46 13.63 -1.58
CA VAL A 13 -8.54 14.19 -0.59
C VAL A 13 -8.92 13.76 0.83
N GLN A 14 -10.21 13.86 1.17
CA GLN A 14 -10.70 13.48 2.49
C GLN A 14 -10.49 12.00 2.78
N ILE A 15 -10.81 11.13 1.82
CA ILE A 15 -10.60 9.68 1.97
C ILE A 15 -9.11 9.37 2.14
N THR A 16 -8.27 10.05 1.38
CA THR A 16 -6.82 9.86 1.50
C THR A 16 -6.34 10.26 2.89
N HIS A 17 -6.85 11.36 3.44
CA HIS A 17 -6.54 11.76 4.81
C HIS A 17 -7.00 10.70 5.84
N VAL A 18 -8.16 10.09 5.63
CA VAL A 18 -8.64 9.02 6.51
C VAL A 18 -7.66 7.85 6.50
N TRP A 19 -7.20 7.43 5.34
CA TRP A 19 -6.22 6.35 5.22
C TRP A 19 -4.92 6.69 5.96
N ILE A 20 -4.41 7.91 5.75
CA ILE A 20 -3.17 8.36 6.40
C ILE A 20 -3.35 8.46 7.92
N ASN A 21 -4.48 8.99 8.38
CA ASN A 21 -4.75 9.11 9.81
C ASN A 21 -4.85 7.73 10.48
N ASP A 22 -5.53 6.79 9.82
CA ASP A 22 -5.66 5.43 10.33
C ASP A 22 -4.30 4.73 10.39
N LEU A 23 -3.48 4.90 9.35
CA LEU A 23 -2.14 4.35 9.33
C LEU A 23 -1.28 4.94 10.45
N ASN A 24 -1.30 6.25 10.58
CA ASN A 24 -0.52 6.95 11.61
C ASN A 24 -0.89 6.48 13.01
N ARG A 25 -2.19 6.28 13.26
CA ARG A 25 -2.66 5.75 14.53
C ARG A 25 -2.15 4.33 14.78
N LYS A 26 -2.23 3.46 13.76
CA LYS A 26 -1.75 2.08 13.85
C LYS A 26 -0.24 2.01 14.12
N LEU A 27 0.52 2.90 13.48
CA LEU A 27 1.96 2.96 13.64
C LEU A 27 2.38 3.54 14.99
N GLY A 28 1.53 4.39 15.57
CA GLY A 28 1.88 5.10 16.80
C GLY A 28 2.99 6.14 16.60
N TRP A 29 3.19 6.58 15.37
CA TRP A 29 4.30 7.50 15.05
C TRP A 29 4.00 8.96 15.39
N ASP A 30 2.72 9.32 15.48
CA ASP A 30 2.31 10.70 15.67
C ASP A 30 2.98 11.65 14.67
N ASN A 31 3.04 11.21 13.42
CA ASN A 31 3.66 11.94 12.32
C ASN A 31 3.00 11.53 11.01
N LYS A 32 1.97 12.26 10.62
CA LYS A 32 1.18 11.97 9.42
C LYS A 32 1.99 12.04 8.14
N SER A 33 2.91 12.97 8.06
CA SER A 33 3.77 13.13 6.90
C SER A 33 4.64 11.89 6.70
N ARG A 34 5.20 11.38 7.79
CA ARG A 34 6.03 10.17 7.75
C ARG A 34 5.19 8.93 7.43
N ALA A 35 3.96 8.85 7.99
CA ALA A 35 3.03 7.76 7.68
C ALA A 35 2.65 7.76 6.20
N TYR A 36 2.39 8.93 5.63
CA TYR A 36 2.10 9.06 4.21
C TYR A 36 3.29 8.60 3.37
N HIS A 37 4.50 9.01 3.75
CA HIS A 37 5.72 8.61 3.05
C HIS A 37 5.90 7.08 3.07
N LEU A 38 5.60 6.44 4.19
CA LEU A 38 5.64 4.98 4.30
C LEU A 38 4.59 4.33 3.39
N LEU A 39 3.36 4.82 3.41
CA LEU A 39 2.30 4.30 2.56
C LEU A 39 2.72 4.35 1.09
N LYS A 40 3.25 5.47 0.66
CA LYS A 40 3.74 5.66 -0.71
C LYS A 40 4.86 4.67 -1.04
N ALA A 41 5.83 4.51 -0.15
CA ALA A 41 6.96 3.61 -0.36
C ALA A 41 6.49 2.16 -0.49
N VAL A 42 5.58 1.71 0.36
CA VAL A 42 5.04 0.35 0.32
C VAL A 42 4.19 0.13 -0.93
N LEU A 43 3.36 1.09 -1.29
CA LEU A 43 2.55 1.00 -2.52
C LEU A 43 3.43 0.89 -3.76
N HIS A 44 4.51 1.67 -3.84
CA HIS A 44 5.44 1.60 -4.95
C HIS A 44 6.17 0.26 -5.01
N ALA A 45 6.56 -0.29 -3.87
CA ALA A 45 7.19 -1.60 -3.82
C ALA A 45 6.21 -2.69 -4.27
N LEU A 46 4.97 -2.69 -3.78
CA LEU A 46 3.95 -3.64 -4.21
C LEU A 46 3.73 -3.56 -5.72
N ARG A 47 3.60 -2.35 -6.24
CA ARG A 47 3.42 -2.11 -7.67
C ARG A 47 4.53 -2.77 -8.48
N ASP A 48 5.77 -2.65 -8.02
CA ASP A 48 6.93 -3.15 -8.76
C ASP A 48 7.15 -4.65 -8.56
N TRP A 49 6.59 -5.23 -7.51
CA TRP A 49 6.66 -6.68 -7.25
C TRP A 49 5.56 -7.47 -7.93
N LEU A 50 4.49 -6.81 -8.39
CA LEU A 50 3.35 -7.46 -9.02
C LEU A 50 3.48 -7.47 -10.55
N GLN A 51 2.81 -8.44 -11.19
CA GLN A 51 2.60 -8.42 -12.63
C GLN A 51 1.78 -7.19 -13.00
N VAL A 52 1.93 -6.71 -14.23
CA VAL A 52 1.26 -5.48 -14.69
C VAL A 52 -0.24 -5.50 -14.44
N ASN A 53 -0.91 -6.60 -14.78
CA ASN A 53 -2.36 -6.71 -14.60
C ASN A 53 -2.75 -6.67 -13.11
N ASP A 54 -1.98 -7.34 -12.27
CA ASP A 54 -2.25 -7.36 -10.82
C ASP A 54 -2.02 -5.98 -10.22
N SER A 55 -0.98 -5.28 -10.66
CA SER A 55 -0.74 -3.89 -10.26
C SER A 55 -1.93 -3.00 -10.60
N ALA A 56 -2.45 -3.13 -11.83
CA ALA A 56 -3.59 -2.32 -12.27
C ALA A 56 -4.85 -2.63 -11.46
N HIS A 57 -5.07 -3.90 -11.13
CA HIS A 57 -6.22 -4.30 -10.30
C HIS A 57 -6.12 -3.71 -8.91
N LEU A 58 -4.94 -3.73 -8.30
CA LEU A 58 -4.74 -3.12 -6.99
C LEU A 58 -5.00 -1.61 -7.06
N ALA A 59 -4.46 -0.93 -8.07
CA ALA A 59 -4.64 0.50 -8.24
C ALA A 59 -6.12 0.88 -8.30
N ALA A 60 -6.93 0.05 -8.96
CA ALA A 60 -8.37 0.31 -9.11
C ALA A 60 -9.11 0.32 -7.76
N GLN A 61 -8.54 -0.28 -6.72
CA GLN A 61 -9.13 -0.32 -5.39
C GLN A 61 -8.74 0.88 -4.53
N LEU A 62 -7.81 1.70 -5.00
CA LEU A 62 -7.33 2.86 -4.24
C LEU A 62 -8.18 4.10 -4.51
N PRO A 63 -8.31 5.01 -3.52
CA PRO A 63 -8.88 6.33 -3.81
C PRO A 63 -8.12 7.02 -4.95
N GLU A 64 -8.81 7.82 -5.73
CA GLU A 64 -8.22 8.43 -6.94
C GLU A 64 -6.88 9.12 -6.69
N LEU A 65 -6.76 9.88 -5.61
CA LEU A 65 -5.51 10.56 -5.29
C LEU A 65 -4.38 9.56 -5.03
N LEU A 66 -4.66 8.53 -4.24
CA LEU A 66 -3.66 7.49 -3.97
C LEU A 66 -3.33 6.66 -5.21
N ARG A 67 -4.30 6.48 -6.10
CA ARG A 67 -4.06 5.81 -7.38
C ARG A 67 -3.03 6.58 -8.20
N GLY A 68 -3.14 7.91 -8.24
CA GLY A 68 -2.16 8.75 -8.90
C GLY A 68 -0.77 8.62 -8.27
N VAL A 69 -0.71 8.63 -6.94
CA VAL A 69 0.55 8.43 -6.21
C VAL A 69 1.14 7.05 -6.50
N TYR A 70 0.30 6.02 -6.53
CA TYR A 70 0.70 4.64 -6.82
C TYR A 70 1.40 4.53 -8.17
N TYR A 71 0.89 5.22 -9.19
CA TYR A 71 1.43 5.16 -10.55
C TYR A 71 2.62 6.10 -10.80
N GLU A 72 2.96 6.97 -9.86
CA GLU A 72 4.08 7.88 -10.05
C GLU A 72 5.36 7.11 -10.40
N GLN A 73 5.98 7.49 -11.52
CA GLN A 73 7.25 6.91 -11.97
C GLN A 73 7.19 5.39 -12.25
N TRP A 74 5.99 4.85 -12.45
CA TRP A 74 5.86 3.42 -12.79
C TRP A 74 6.44 3.14 -14.16
N ARG A 75 7.22 2.08 -14.22
CA ARG A 75 7.80 1.60 -15.48
C ARG A 75 7.33 0.17 -15.70
N PRO A 76 6.16 -0.02 -16.35
CA PRO A 76 5.56 -1.35 -16.49
C PRO A 76 6.52 -2.38 -17.14
N ALA A 77 7.33 -1.95 -18.10
CA ALA A 77 8.26 -2.84 -18.77
C ALA A 77 9.36 -3.38 -17.84
N ALA A 78 9.60 -2.70 -16.71
CA ALA A 78 10.58 -3.10 -15.72
C ALA A 78 9.98 -3.91 -14.57
N THR A 79 8.69 -4.23 -14.65
CA THR A 79 8.00 -4.97 -13.60
C THR A 79 7.43 -6.28 -14.12
N PRO A 80 7.30 -7.32 -13.28
CA PRO A 80 7.77 -7.35 -11.89
C PRO A 80 9.30 -7.37 -11.81
N VAL A 81 9.85 -6.86 -10.72
CA VAL A 81 11.29 -6.88 -10.49
C VAL A 81 11.79 -8.33 -10.40
N LYS A 82 13.05 -8.56 -10.73
CA LYS A 82 13.60 -9.92 -10.77
C LYS A 82 13.90 -10.47 -9.37
N ASN A 83 14.52 -9.66 -8.52
CA ASN A 83 14.85 -10.06 -7.16
C ASN A 83 13.71 -9.67 -6.23
N ARG A 84 12.91 -10.67 -5.87
CA ARG A 84 11.65 -10.44 -5.14
C ARG A 84 11.61 -11.12 -3.78
N SER A 85 12.76 -11.22 -3.11
CA SER A 85 12.81 -11.78 -1.78
C SER A 85 12.19 -10.81 -0.76
N LYS A 86 11.86 -11.33 0.42
CA LYS A 86 11.38 -10.52 1.53
C LYS A 86 12.40 -9.44 1.90
N ALA A 87 13.68 -9.81 1.94
CA ALA A 87 14.74 -8.87 2.25
C ALA A 87 14.83 -7.75 1.21
N ASP A 88 14.66 -8.08 -0.06
CA ASP A 88 14.67 -7.07 -1.13
C ASP A 88 13.51 -6.11 -1.01
N PHE A 89 12.33 -6.60 -0.63
CA PHE A 89 11.14 -5.76 -0.44
C PHE A 89 11.37 -4.78 0.70
N ILE A 90 11.86 -5.27 1.83
CA ILE A 90 12.15 -4.43 3.00
C ILE A 90 13.20 -3.38 2.63
N ALA A 91 14.26 -3.79 1.95
CA ALA A 91 15.33 -2.87 1.50
C ALA A 91 14.79 -1.78 0.56
N ARG A 92 13.84 -2.14 -0.31
CA ARG A 92 13.23 -1.18 -1.22
C ARG A 92 12.46 -0.10 -0.45
N VAL A 93 11.71 -0.50 0.58
CA VAL A 93 10.99 0.45 1.43
C VAL A 93 11.98 1.30 2.23
N GLU A 94 13.00 0.67 2.82
CA GLU A 94 14.02 1.38 3.60
C GLU A 94 14.78 2.41 2.76
N ALA A 95 14.94 2.16 1.47
CA ALA A 95 15.64 3.09 0.58
C ALA A 95 14.98 4.48 0.55
N SER A 96 13.69 4.56 0.83
CA SER A 96 12.96 5.82 0.90
C SER A 96 13.14 6.54 2.24
N PHE A 97 13.79 5.92 3.20
CA PHE A 97 13.96 6.42 4.57
C PHE A 97 15.43 6.52 4.98
N LYS A 98 16.34 6.70 4.03
CA LYS A 98 17.78 6.73 4.33
C LYS A 98 18.17 7.85 5.29
N ALA A 99 17.53 9.02 5.15
CA ALA A 99 17.82 10.18 5.99
C ALA A 99 17.28 10.03 7.41
N ASP A 100 16.23 9.23 7.57
CA ASP A 100 15.59 9.01 8.86
C ASP A 100 15.06 7.57 8.90
N PRO A 101 15.94 6.60 9.17
CA PRO A 101 15.60 5.19 9.07
C PRO A 101 14.43 4.75 9.95
N ILE A 102 13.67 3.78 9.45
CA ILE A 102 12.58 3.15 10.21
C ILE A 102 13.21 2.19 11.23
N GLU A 103 12.78 2.29 12.48
CA GLU A 103 13.31 1.47 13.56
C GLU A 103 13.00 -0.01 13.37
N THR A 104 11.75 -0.34 12.99
CA THR A 104 11.31 -1.71 12.76
C THR A 104 10.63 -1.82 11.40
N PRO A 105 11.40 -1.91 10.30
CA PRO A 105 10.84 -1.85 8.95
C PRO A 105 9.80 -2.93 8.65
N ALA A 106 10.06 -4.18 9.03
CA ALA A 106 9.13 -5.27 8.77
C ALA A 106 7.78 -5.03 9.46
N LYS A 107 7.81 -4.52 10.69
CA LYS A 107 6.59 -4.21 11.44
C LYS A 107 5.83 -3.05 10.79
N ALA A 108 6.54 -2.03 10.32
CA ALA A 108 5.93 -0.90 9.64
C ALA A 108 5.23 -1.35 8.35
N ILE A 109 5.89 -2.21 7.58
CA ILE A 109 5.32 -2.78 6.35
C ILE A 109 4.07 -3.62 6.67
N LEU A 110 4.16 -4.47 7.67
CA LEU A 110 3.01 -5.26 8.14
C LEU A 110 1.82 -4.35 8.48
N THR A 111 2.08 -3.23 9.14
CA THR A 111 1.06 -2.28 9.51
C THR A 111 0.38 -1.66 8.29
N VAL A 112 1.14 -1.36 7.23
CA VAL A 112 0.55 -0.90 5.96
C VAL A 112 -0.32 -1.99 5.36
N PHE A 113 0.15 -3.24 5.38
CA PHE A 113 -0.64 -4.35 4.86
C PHE A 113 -1.94 -4.57 5.65
N GLU A 114 -1.90 -4.35 6.97
CA GLU A 114 -3.12 -4.36 7.79
C GLU A 114 -4.09 -3.28 7.33
N LEU A 115 -3.58 -2.06 7.10
CA LEU A 115 -4.41 -0.97 6.60
C LEU A 115 -5.07 -1.35 5.27
N LEU A 116 -4.27 -1.85 4.32
CA LEU A 116 -4.79 -2.26 3.01
C LEU A 116 -5.85 -3.35 3.16
N SER A 117 -5.64 -4.29 4.05
CA SER A 117 -6.59 -5.37 4.31
C SER A 117 -7.92 -4.86 4.87
N GLU A 118 -7.88 -3.76 5.61
CA GLU A 118 -9.10 -3.13 6.14
C GLU A 118 -9.83 -2.29 5.09
N LYS A 119 -9.08 -1.65 4.19
CA LYS A 119 -9.65 -0.68 3.24
C LYS A 119 -10.07 -1.30 1.92
N ILE A 120 -9.50 -2.43 1.55
CA ILE A 120 -9.71 -3.09 0.27
C ILE A 120 -10.48 -4.38 0.51
N THR A 121 -11.34 -4.77 -0.44
CA THR A 121 -12.14 -6.00 -0.29
C THR A 121 -11.25 -7.23 -0.11
N GLY A 122 -11.73 -8.20 0.70
CA GLY A 122 -10.98 -9.41 1.00
C GLY A 122 -10.56 -10.19 -0.23
N GLY A 123 -11.43 -10.26 -1.23
CA GLY A 123 -11.12 -10.96 -2.48
C GLY A 123 -9.96 -10.34 -3.23
N GLU A 124 -9.88 -9.01 -3.30
CA GLU A 124 -8.77 -8.33 -3.95
C GLU A 124 -7.46 -8.46 -3.15
N ILE A 125 -7.54 -8.38 -1.83
CA ILE A 125 -6.37 -8.57 -0.97
C ILE A 125 -5.79 -9.99 -1.14
N GLU A 126 -6.65 -11.01 -1.21
CA GLU A 126 -6.19 -12.38 -1.43
C GLU A 126 -5.50 -12.54 -2.79
N LYS A 127 -6.02 -11.88 -3.83
CA LYS A 127 -5.37 -11.88 -5.14
C LYS A 127 -3.99 -11.26 -5.07
N VAL A 128 -3.84 -10.14 -4.37
CA VAL A 128 -2.54 -9.48 -4.20
C VAL A 128 -1.57 -10.40 -3.45
N ARG A 129 -2.01 -10.98 -2.33
CA ARG A 129 -1.17 -11.89 -1.56
C ARG A 129 -0.67 -13.06 -2.41
N HIS A 130 -1.57 -13.69 -3.14
CA HIS A 130 -1.22 -14.85 -3.97
C HIS A 130 -0.35 -14.49 -5.17
N ALA A 131 -0.43 -13.25 -5.64
CA ALA A 131 0.40 -12.77 -6.74
C ALA A 131 1.83 -12.46 -6.29
N LEU A 132 2.06 -12.30 -5.00
CA LEU A 132 3.37 -12.01 -4.44
C LEU A 132 4.13 -13.31 -4.15
N PRO A 133 5.49 -13.26 -4.13
CA PRO A 133 6.28 -14.41 -3.70
C PRO A 133 5.87 -14.86 -2.30
N GLN A 134 5.96 -16.16 -2.06
CA GLN A 134 5.51 -16.75 -0.80
C GLN A 134 6.16 -16.11 0.43
N GLU A 135 7.43 -15.77 0.37
CA GLU A 135 8.12 -15.08 1.46
C GLU A 135 7.43 -13.79 1.88
N LEU A 136 6.92 -13.03 0.90
CA LEU A 136 6.25 -11.76 1.17
C LEU A 136 4.88 -11.94 1.78
N ARG A 137 4.24 -13.07 1.56
CA ARG A 137 2.94 -13.36 2.16
C ARG A 137 3.02 -13.35 3.68
N ASN A 138 4.19 -13.67 4.23
CA ASN A 138 4.40 -13.68 5.68
C ASN A 138 4.42 -12.28 6.29
N LEU A 139 4.55 -11.24 5.47
CA LEU A 139 4.45 -9.86 5.93
C LEU A 139 3.00 -9.39 6.07
N TRP A 140 2.05 -10.14 5.52
CA TRP A 140 0.63 -9.82 5.63
C TRP A 140 0.07 -10.37 6.94
N PRO A 141 -0.99 -9.74 7.48
CA PRO A 141 -1.64 -10.26 8.68
C PRO A 141 -2.12 -11.69 8.45
N GLU A 142 -1.82 -12.56 9.41
CA GLU A 142 -2.32 -13.93 9.35
C GLU A 142 -3.82 -13.94 9.62
N HIS A 143 -4.50 -14.88 9.00
CA HIS A 143 -5.93 -15.15 9.28
C HIS A 143 -6.84 -13.93 9.08
N TYR A 144 -6.44 -12.97 8.22
CA TYR A 144 -7.36 -11.91 7.88
C TYR A 144 -8.55 -12.50 7.14
N VAL A 145 -9.72 -12.40 7.76
CA VAL A 145 -10.98 -12.82 7.15
C VAL A 145 -11.80 -11.57 6.88
N ALA A 146 -12.11 -11.33 5.60
CA ALA A 146 -12.90 -10.16 5.24
C ALA A 146 -14.27 -10.23 5.93
N PRO A 147 -14.85 -9.10 6.34
CA PRO A 147 -16.20 -9.09 6.90
C PRO A 147 -17.18 -9.80 5.98
N GLY A 148 -17.95 -10.76 6.53
CA GLY A 148 -18.90 -11.55 5.77
C GLY A 148 -18.33 -12.76 5.08
N ALA A 149 -17.02 -12.98 5.12
CA ALA A 149 -16.44 -14.21 4.58
C ALA A 149 -16.70 -15.37 5.53
N VAL A 150 -17.06 -16.51 4.99
CA VAL A 150 -17.23 -17.73 5.76
C VAL A 150 -15.89 -18.44 5.77
N GLY A 151 -15.33 -18.55 6.93
CA GLY A 151 -13.98 -19.07 7.13
C GLY A 151 -13.75 -20.48 6.67
#